data_b6dbe2810b39c25bdb05e03a07ac8394
#
_entry.id   b6dbe2810b39c25bdb05e03a07ac8394
#
_cell.length_a   1.000
_cell.length_b   1.000
_cell.length_c   1.000
_cell.angle_alpha   90.00
_cell.angle_beta   90.00
_cell.angle_gamma   90.00
#
_symmetry.space_group_name_H-M   'P 1'
#
loop_
_entity.id
_entity.type
_entity.pdbx_description
1 polymer ?
#
loop_
_entity_poly.entity_id
_entity_poly.type
_entity_poly.pdbx_seq_one_letter_code
_entity_poly.pdbx_strand_id
1 'polypeptide(L)'
;VINKERRGDYQGGTVQVIPHITNECKERIHRVAQNTHSDVVITEVGGTVGDIESLPFLEAIRQFRKDVGRKNVVYLHVTLMPFIGAAGEMKTKPTQHSVKELRSIGIQPDILVCRCDRPLPMGIKEKISEFCDVEVESVITAQDADSIYEVPLILEKEGLAQQTLELLQLEQRQPDLSSWQTLVDRLYHTQRGGLATMEPTPVEIAIVGKYIQLSDAYPVS
;
A
#
# COMPACT_ATOMS: atom_id res chain seq x y z
N VAL A 1 22.84 11.68 -3.52
CA VAL A 1 23.10 12.72 -4.54
C VAL A 1 24.16 13.69 -4.02
N ILE A 2 23.94 14.39 -2.91
CA ILE A 2 24.88 15.41 -2.35
C ILE A 2 26.28 14.83 -2.18
N ASN A 3 26.43 13.62 -1.63
CA ASN A 3 27.74 12.98 -1.46
C ASN A 3 28.40 12.63 -2.80
N LYS A 4 27.62 12.22 -3.81
CA LYS A 4 28.11 11.95 -5.16
C LYS A 4 28.62 13.27 -5.81
N GLU A 5 27.85 14.33 -5.65
CA GLU A 5 28.23 15.66 -6.16
C GLU A 5 29.54 16.15 -5.52
N ARG A 6 29.65 16.10 -4.20
CA ARG A 6 30.87 16.50 -3.45
C ARG A 6 32.12 15.70 -3.82
N ARG A 7 31.96 14.43 -4.25
CA ARG A 7 33.07 13.59 -4.75
C ARG A 7 33.43 13.86 -6.20
N GLY A 8 32.64 14.68 -6.89
CA GLY A 8 32.85 14.96 -8.33
C GLY A 8 32.27 13.91 -9.26
N ASP A 9 31.41 13.00 -8.77
CA ASP A 9 30.81 11.93 -9.59
C ASP A 9 30.03 12.49 -10.80
N TYR A 10 29.58 13.73 -10.74
CA TYR A 10 28.85 14.42 -11.81
C TYR A 10 29.71 15.33 -12.69
N GLN A 11 31.06 15.31 -12.50
CA GLN A 11 32.04 15.99 -13.37
C GLN A 11 31.74 17.50 -13.57
N GLY A 12 31.24 18.18 -12.56
CA GLY A 12 30.87 19.60 -12.62
C GLY A 12 29.57 19.92 -13.37
N GLY A 13 28.81 18.91 -13.78
CA GLY A 13 27.49 19.06 -14.38
C GLY A 13 26.45 19.57 -13.40
N THR A 14 25.42 20.23 -13.88
CA THR A 14 24.30 20.71 -13.06
C THR A 14 23.50 19.53 -12.52
N VAL A 15 23.41 19.42 -11.19
CA VAL A 15 22.61 18.39 -10.51
C VAL A 15 21.17 18.87 -10.36
N GLN A 16 20.21 18.04 -10.82
CA GLN A 16 18.78 18.35 -10.84
C GLN A 16 17.97 17.20 -10.23
N VAL A 17 16.69 17.43 -9.94
CA VAL A 17 15.79 16.37 -9.49
C VAL A 17 15.70 15.27 -10.54
N ILE A 18 15.48 15.66 -11.80
CA ILE A 18 15.54 14.79 -12.97
C ILE A 18 16.83 15.10 -13.72
N PRO A 19 17.74 14.14 -13.98
CA PRO A 19 17.59 12.71 -13.68
C PRO A 19 18.25 12.25 -12.36
N HIS A 20 18.95 13.11 -11.61
CA HIS A 20 19.89 12.69 -10.58
C HIS A 20 19.20 12.07 -9.35
N ILE A 21 18.14 12.73 -8.82
CA ILE A 21 17.38 12.20 -7.68
C ILE A 21 16.50 11.03 -8.13
N THR A 22 15.81 11.15 -9.26
CA THR A 22 14.96 10.08 -9.77
C THR A 22 15.75 8.81 -10.09
N ASN A 23 16.95 8.94 -10.67
CA ASN A 23 17.81 7.78 -10.93
C ASN A 23 18.32 7.13 -9.64
N GLU A 24 18.65 7.91 -8.62
CA GLU A 24 19.04 7.35 -7.31
C GLU A 24 17.90 6.57 -6.67
N CYS A 25 16.65 7.06 -6.75
CA CYS A 25 15.47 6.33 -6.28
C CYS A 25 15.29 5.01 -7.03
N LYS A 26 15.35 5.05 -8.36
CA LYS A 26 15.22 3.86 -9.22
C LYS A 26 16.33 2.84 -8.97
N GLU A 27 17.58 3.31 -8.82
CA GLU A 27 18.72 2.45 -8.49
C GLU A 27 18.51 1.71 -7.16
N ARG A 28 17.90 2.37 -6.16
CA ARG A 28 17.60 1.75 -4.87
C ARG A 28 16.60 0.61 -4.99
N ILE A 29 15.56 0.79 -5.79
CA ILE A 29 14.57 -0.27 -6.06
C ILE A 29 15.25 -1.47 -6.74
N HIS A 30 16.03 -1.23 -7.78
CA HIS A 30 16.78 -2.28 -8.47
C HIS A 30 17.74 -3.03 -7.55
N ARG A 31 18.44 -2.30 -6.69
CA ARG A 31 19.39 -2.89 -5.74
C ARG A 31 18.72 -3.83 -4.74
N VAL A 32 17.51 -3.52 -4.29
CA VAL A 32 16.75 -4.43 -3.42
C VAL A 32 16.50 -5.75 -4.17
N ALA A 33 15.95 -5.69 -5.38
CA ALA A 33 15.70 -6.87 -6.19
C ALA A 33 16.95 -7.73 -6.41
N GLN A 34 18.07 -7.08 -6.76
CA GLN A 34 19.35 -7.77 -7.01
C GLN A 34 19.92 -8.42 -5.76
N ASN A 35 19.89 -7.72 -4.63
CA ASN A 35 20.51 -8.21 -3.38
C ASN A 35 19.68 -9.32 -2.72
N THR A 36 18.38 -9.31 -2.90
CA THR A 36 17.47 -10.28 -2.26
C THR A 36 17.10 -11.44 -3.17
N HIS A 37 17.41 -11.33 -4.49
CA HIS A 37 16.97 -12.28 -5.51
C HIS A 37 15.45 -12.55 -5.46
N SER A 38 14.68 -11.52 -5.14
CA SER A 38 13.23 -11.61 -4.98
C SER A 38 12.51 -11.53 -6.32
N ASP A 39 11.48 -12.35 -6.51
CA ASP A 39 10.61 -12.32 -7.68
C ASP A 39 9.75 -11.06 -7.71
N VAL A 40 9.38 -10.53 -6.53
CA VAL A 40 8.56 -9.34 -6.34
C VAL A 40 9.22 -8.39 -5.33
N VAL A 41 9.25 -7.12 -5.66
CA VAL A 41 9.69 -6.03 -4.76
C VAL A 41 8.53 -5.08 -4.55
N ILE A 42 8.15 -4.88 -3.29
CA ILE A 42 7.13 -3.91 -2.91
C ILE A 42 7.82 -2.62 -2.48
N THR A 43 7.51 -1.53 -3.17
CA THR A 43 8.02 -0.18 -2.85
C THR A 43 6.86 0.69 -2.39
N GLU A 44 6.96 1.23 -1.19
CA GLU A 44 5.95 2.14 -0.65
C GLU A 44 6.42 3.58 -0.81
N VAL A 45 5.50 4.46 -1.23
CA VAL A 45 5.68 5.90 -1.27
C VAL A 45 4.65 6.53 -0.33
N GLY A 46 5.13 7.03 0.80
CA GLY A 46 4.28 7.64 1.83
C GLY A 46 3.78 9.02 1.48
N GLY A 47 2.81 9.49 2.26
CA GLY A 47 2.18 10.79 2.12
C GLY A 47 0.99 10.81 1.16
N THR A 48 0.29 11.94 1.14
CA THR A 48 -0.85 12.15 0.23
C THR A 48 -0.34 12.49 -1.16
N VAL A 49 -0.99 11.98 -2.19
CA VAL A 49 -0.67 12.35 -3.57
C VAL A 49 -0.88 13.86 -3.75
N GLY A 50 0.15 14.55 -4.23
CA GLY A 50 0.17 16.02 -4.34
C GLY A 50 1.05 16.70 -3.29
N ASP A 51 1.50 15.99 -2.26
CA ASP A 51 2.46 16.52 -1.30
C ASP A 51 3.79 16.83 -1.99
N ILE A 52 4.35 17.99 -1.71
CA ILE A 52 5.56 18.51 -2.37
C ILE A 52 6.74 17.55 -2.19
N GLU A 53 6.91 16.99 -1.01
CA GLU A 53 7.99 16.05 -0.67
C GLU A 53 7.89 14.71 -1.38
N SER A 54 6.70 14.31 -1.82
CA SER A 54 6.47 13.03 -2.54
C SER A 54 6.78 13.11 -4.02
N LEU A 55 6.77 14.31 -4.63
CA LEU A 55 6.88 14.50 -6.08
C LEU A 55 8.11 13.84 -6.71
N PRO A 56 9.34 13.94 -6.15
CA PRO A 56 10.51 13.27 -6.74
C PRO A 56 10.40 11.75 -6.75
N PHE A 57 9.75 11.15 -5.75
CA PHE A 57 9.53 9.72 -5.66
C PHE A 57 8.45 9.26 -6.65
N LEU A 58 7.35 10.00 -6.75
CA LEU A 58 6.30 9.73 -7.73
C LEU A 58 6.85 9.83 -9.16
N GLU A 59 7.66 10.86 -9.45
CA GLU A 59 8.32 10.98 -10.75
C GLU A 59 9.28 9.80 -11.02
N ALA A 60 10.03 9.35 -10.02
CA ALA A 60 10.93 8.20 -10.14
C ALA A 60 10.15 6.92 -10.49
N ILE A 61 9.06 6.60 -9.78
CA ILE A 61 8.27 5.38 -10.07
C ILE A 61 7.53 5.48 -11.40
N ARG A 62 7.09 6.68 -11.80
CA ARG A 62 6.52 6.91 -13.12
C ARG A 62 7.51 6.56 -14.23
N GLN A 63 8.76 6.99 -14.10
CA GLN A 63 9.84 6.65 -15.04
C GLN A 63 10.18 5.16 -14.97
N PHE A 64 10.18 4.57 -13.77
CA PHE A 64 10.57 3.19 -13.53
C PHE A 64 9.76 2.21 -14.38
N ARG A 65 8.45 2.42 -14.52
CA ARG A 65 7.59 1.58 -15.37
C ARG A 65 8.03 1.54 -16.82
N LYS A 66 8.60 2.66 -17.34
CA LYS A 66 9.18 2.70 -18.67
C LYS A 66 10.51 1.92 -18.73
N ASP A 67 11.32 2.05 -17.69
CA ASP A 67 12.67 1.46 -17.67
C ASP A 67 12.62 -0.08 -17.60
N VAL A 68 11.70 -0.64 -16.80
CA VAL A 68 11.58 -2.10 -16.62
C VAL A 68 10.50 -2.75 -17.49
N GLY A 69 9.66 -1.95 -18.14
CA GLY A 69 8.53 -2.42 -18.93
C GLY A 69 7.22 -2.49 -18.16
N ARG A 70 6.11 -2.19 -18.86
CA ARG A 70 4.77 -2.05 -18.25
C ARG A 70 4.29 -3.30 -17.52
N LYS A 71 4.66 -4.48 -17.99
CA LYS A 71 4.24 -5.78 -17.42
C LYS A 71 4.95 -6.14 -16.11
N ASN A 72 6.01 -5.42 -15.78
CA ASN A 72 6.84 -5.67 -14.61
C ASN A 72 6.57 -4.68 -13.46
N VAL A 73 5.54 -3.85 -13.57
CA VAL A 73 5.16 -2.87 -12.54
C VAL A 73 3.66 -2.79 -12.41
N VAL A 74 3.17 -2.91 -11.20
CA VAL A 74 1.77 -2.64 -10.81
C VAL A 74 1.74 -1.46 -9.86
N TYR A 75 0.88 -0.49 -10.14
CA TYR A 75 0.62 0.64 -9.25
C TYR A 75 -0.61 0.37 -8.41
N LEU A 76 -0.38 0.12 -7.13
CA LEU A 76 -1.42 0.08 -6.11
C LEU A 76 -1.61 1.48 -5.54
N HIS A 77 -2.84 1.97 -5.54
CA HIS A 77 -3.17 3.25 -4.93
C HIS A 77 -4.13 3.07 -3.77
N VAL A 78 -3.65 3.40 -2.56
CA VAL A 78 -4.46 3.35 -1.34
C VAL A 78 -5.22 4.66 -1.19
N THR A 79 -6.54 4.59 -1.05
CA THR A 79 -7.41 5.77 -0.92
C THR A 79 -8.35 5.63 0.27
N LEU A 80 -8.91 6.76 0.72
CA LEU A 80 -9.93 6.79 1.76
C LEU A 80 -11.31 6.92 1.13
N MET A 81 -12.24 6.06 1.56
CA MET A 81 -13.64 6.11 1.17
C MET A 81 -14.53 6.26 2.40
N PRO A 82 -14.79 7.51 2.84
CA PRO A 82 -15.51 7.74 4.07
C PRO A 82 -17.01 7.51 3.89
N PHE A 83 -17.65 6.98 4.94
CA PHE A 83 -19.10 6.99 5.09
C PHE A 83 -19.54 8.25 5.84
N ILE A 84 -20.50 8.99 5.29
CA ILE A 84 -21.04 10.17 5.94
C ILE A 84 -22.38 9.81 6.58
N GLY A 85 -22.38 9.62 7.90
CA GLY A 85 -23.56 9.19 8.65
C GLY A 85 -24.77 10.10 8.43
N ALA A 86 -24.60 11.41 8.40
CA ALA A 86 -25.67 12.38 8.14
C ALA A 86 -26.30 12.24 6.74
N ALA A 87 -25.54 11.76 5.75
CA ALA A 87 -26.03 11.54 4.39
C ALA A 87 -26.43 10.07 4.13
N GLY A 88 -26.08 9.14 5.03
CA GLY A 88 -26.36 7.72 4.90
C GLY A 88 -25.65 7.05 3.71
N GLU A 89 -24.53 7.63 3.25
CA GLU A 89 -23.88 7.12 2.03
C GLU A 89 -22.34 7.16 2.09
N MET A 90 -21.72 6.26 1.33
CA MET A 90 -20.29 6.26 1.04
C MET A 90 -19.95 7.39 0.06
N LYS A 91 -18.89 8.14 0.33
CA LYS A 91 -18.42 9.21 -0.54
C LYS A 91 -17.26 8.73 -1.43
N THR A 92 -17.52 8.63 -2.72
CA THR A 92 -16.52 8.22 -3.72
C THR A 92 -15.62 9.36 -4.21
N LYS A 93 -16.02 10.61 -3.96
CA LYS A 93 -15.28 11.80 -4.43
C LYS A 93 -13.84 11.90 -3.91
N PRO A 94 -13.51 11.60 -2.65
CA PRO A 94 -12.12 11.64 -2.19
C PRO A 94 -11.22 10.70 -3.00
N THR A 95 -11.66 9.46 -3.25
CA THR A 95 -10.95 8.49 -4.09
C THR A 95 -10.79 9.00 -5.53
N GLN A 96 -11.87 9.49 -6.16
CA GLN A 96 -11.82 10.04 -7.51
C GLN A 96 -10.84 11.22 -7.62
N HIS A 97 -10.80 12.11 -6.63
CA HIS A 97 -9.87 13.24 -6.61
C HIS A 97 -8.42 12.78 -6.45
N SER A 98 -8.17 11.83 -5.54
CA SER A 98 -6.83 11.28 -5.33
C SER A 98 -6.29 10.60 -6.60
N VAL A 99 -7.12 9.82 -7.28
CA VAL A 99 -6.77 9.19 -8.57
C VAL A 99 -6.54 10.24 -9.65
N LYS A 100 -7.38 11.29 -9.73
CA LYS A 100 -7.20 12.39 -10.69
C LYS A 100 -5.85 13.08 -10.47
N GLU A 101 -5.47 13.33 -9.22
CA GLU A 101 -4.20 13.96 -8.88
C GLU A 101 -3.02 13.05 -9.29
N LEU A 102 -3.08 11.74 -8.99
CA LEU A 102 -2.08 10.78 -9.41
C LEU A 102 -1.93 10.72 -10.93
N ARG A 103 -3.04 10.75 -11.65
CA ARG A 103 -3.06 10.79 -13.13
C ARG A 103 -2.46 12.08 -13.68
N SER A 104 -2.61 13.22 -13.00
CA SER A 104 -1.99 14.49 -13.41
C SER A 104 -0.46 14.43 -13.37
N ILE A 105 0.10 13.59 -12.52
CA ILE A 105 1.55 13.29 -12.45
C ILE A 105 1.98 12.28 -13.54
N GLY A 106 1.01 11.66 -14.23
CA GLY A 106 1.26 10.65 -15.29
C GLY A 106 1.30 9.21 -14.80
N ILE A 107 0.70 8.92 -13.64
CA ILE A 107 0.55 7.57 -13.10
C ILE A 107 -0.93 7.18 -13.16
N GLN A 108 -1.26 6.15 -13.94
CA GLN A 108 -2.54 5.47 -13.88
C GLN A 108 -2.42 4.31 -12.90
N PRO A 109 -3.20 4.27 -11.81
CA PRO A 109 -3.21 3.12 -10.91
C PRO A 109 -3.79 1.91 -11.63
N ASP A 110 -3.24 0.73 -11.34
CA ASP A 110 -3.75 -0.54 -11.85
C ASP A 110 -4.72 -1.18 -10.84
N ILE A 111 -4.53 -0.95 -9.55
CA ILE A 111 -5.38 -1.43 -8.45
C ILE A 111 -5.68 -0.27 -7.51
N LEU A 112 -6.92 -0.18 -7.05
CA LEU A 112 -7.36 0.74 -6.01
C LEU A 112 -7.68 -0.03 -4.72
N VAL A 113 -6.99 0.31 -3.64
CA VAL A 113 -7.25 -0.23 -2.30
C VAL A 113 -8.02 0.83 -1.52
N CYS A 114 -9.31 0.62 -1.37
CA CYS A 114 -10.24 1.60 -0.80
C CYS A 114 -10.42 1.34 0.71
N ARG A 115 -9.76 2.13 1.56
CA ARG A 115 -9.97 2.08 3.01
C ARG A 115 -11.33 2.62 3.37
N CYS A 116 -12.08 1.87 4.16
CA CYS A 116 -13.45 2.18 4.54
C CYS A 116 -13.82 1.50 5.87
N ASP A 117 -14.82 2.04 6.56
CA ASP A 117 -15.32 1.51 7.84
C ASP A 117 -16.32 0.35 7.67
N ARG A 118 -16.72 0.05 6.44
CA ARG A 118 -17.74 -0.96 6.11
C ARG A 118 -17.53 -1.54 4.71
N PRO A 119 -18.14 -2.70 4.37
CA PRO A 119 -18.02 -3.29 3.04
C PRO A 119 -18.48 -2.34 1.93
N LEU A 120 -17.78 -2.35 0.80
CA LEU A 120 -18.18 -1.61 -0.40
C LEU A 120 -19.22 -2.39 -1.20
N PRO A 121 -20.43 -1.83 -1.38
CA PRO A 121 -21.43 -2.42 -2.29
C PRO A 121 -20.90 -2.46 -3.72
N MET A 122 -21.33 -3.47 -4.51
CA MET A 122 -20.91 -3.64 -5.92
C MET A 122 -21.12 -2.37 -6.75
N GLY A 123 -22.27 -1.71 -6.63
CA GLY A 123 -22.52 -0.46 -7.35
C GLY A 123 -21.59 0.70 -7.01
N ILE A 124 -20.95 0.67 -5.83
CA ILE A 124 -19.89 1.62 -5.49
C ILE A 124 -18.56 1.22 -6.16
N LYS A 125 -18.23 -0.08 -6.21
CA LYS A 125 -17.06 -0.60 -6.93
C LYS A 125 -17.17 -0.28 -8.43
N GLU A 126 -18.31 -0.53 -9.05
CA GLU A 126 -18.59 -0.19 -10.46
C GLU A 126 -18.42 1.30 -10.72
N LYS A 127 -18.98 2.15 -9.86
CA LYS A 127 -18.82 3.60 -9.96
C LYS A 127 -17.36 4.05 -9.85
N ILE A 128 -16.58 3.47 -8.95
CA ILE A 128 -15.13 3.77 -8.81
C ILE A 128 -14.38 3.29 -10.04
N SER A 129 -14.65 2.09 -10.51
CA SER A 129 -14.09 1.52 -11.73
C SER A 129 -14.26 2.48 -12.92
N GLU A 130 -15.49 2.94 -13.16
CA GLU A 130 -15.83 3.84 -14.26
C GLU A 130 -15.11 5.20 -14.15
N PHE A 131 -15.12 5.83 -12.97
CA PHE A 131 -14.50 7.16 -12.78
C PHE A 131 -12.98 7.15 -12.70
N CYS A 132 -12.40 6.03 -12.27
CA CYS A 132 -10.97 5.90 -12.07
C CYS A 132 -10.26 5.10 -13.17
N ASP A 133 -11.01 4.56 -14.13
CA ASP A 133 -10.48 3.79 -15.27
C ASP A 133 -9.62 2.61 -14.79
N VAL A 134 -10.24 1.77 -13.96
CA VAL A 134 -9.69 0.51 -13.45
C VAL A 134 -10.75 -0.58 -13.56
N GLU A 135 -10.35 -1.84 -13.69
CA GLU A 135 -11.31 -2.95 -13.70
C GLU A 135 -12.05 -3.05 -12.35
N VAL A 136 -13.29 -3.52 -12.35
CA VAL A 136 -14.12 -3.63 -11.13
C VAL A 136 -13.44 -4.54 -10.11
N GLU A 137 -12.83 -5.63 -10.58
CA GLU A 137 -12.07 -6.61 -9.79
C GLU A 137 -10.81 -6.00 -9.15
N SER A 138 -10.30 -4.92 -9.73
CA SER A 138 -9.16 -4.16 -9.21
C SER A 138 -9.56 -3.11 -8.17
N VAL A 139 -10.85 -2.98 -7.84
CA VAL A 139 -11.34 -2.14 -6.73
C VAL A 139 -11.46 -2.99 -5.47
N ILE A 140 -10.42 -2.97 -4.67
CA ILE A 140 -10.27 -3.78 -3.45
C ILE A 140 -10.83 -3.03 -2.24
N THR A 141 -11.70 -3.70 -1.48
CA THR A 141 -12.19 -3.19 -0.19
C THR A 141 -11.15 -3.43 0.89
N ALA A 142 -10.63 -2.39 1.49
CA ALA A 142 -9.80 -2.47 2.69
C ALA A 142 -10.63 -1.97 3.89
N GLN A 143 -11.52 -2.84 4.37
CA GLN A 143 -12.36 -2.53 5.51
C GLN A 143 -11.49 -2.42 6.77
N ASP A 144 -11.84 -1.47 7.66
CA ASP A 144 -11.21 -1.38 8.97
C ASP A 144 -11.42 -2.68 9.74
N ALA A 145 -10.36 -3.20 10.32
CA ALA A 145 -10.31 -4.43 11.08
C ALA A 145 -10.11 -4.16 12.56
N ASP A 146 -10.58 -5.05 13.43
CA ASP A 146 -10.35 -4.93 14.87
C ASP A 146 -8.87 -5.12 15.23
N SER A 147 -8.14 -5.89 14.40
CA SER A 147 -6.69 -6.09 14.51
C SER A 147 -6.01 -5.94 13.16
N ILE A 148 -4.84 -5.28 13.16
CA ILE A 148 -3.99 -5.18 11.94
C ILE A 148 -3.59 -6.55 11.39
N TYR A 149 -3.54 -7.57 12.24
CA TYR A 149 -3.21 -8.93 11.83
C TYR A 149 -4.33 -9.60 11.01
N GLU A 150 -5.54 -9.07 11.01
CA GLU A 150 -6.65 -9.54 10.18
C GLU A 150 -6.56 -9.00 8.74
N VAL A 151 -5.91 -7.85 8.55
CA VAL A 151 -5.84 -7.16 7.26
C VAL A 151 -5.37 -8.06 6.11
N PRO A 152 -4.32 -8.90 6.25
CA PRO A 152 -3.91 -9.80 5.18
C PRO A 152 -5.01 -10.79 4.76
N LEU A 153 -5.82 -11.29 5.70
CA LEU A 153 -6.92 -12.20 5.42
C LEU A 153 -8.06 -11.49 4.68
N ILE A 154 -8.35 -10.25 5.06
CA ILE A 154 -9.33 -9.40 4.37
C ILE A 154 -8.89 -9.12 2.93
N LEU A 155 -7.65 -8.71 2.73
CA LEU A 155 -7.12 -8.40 1.40
C LEU A 155 -7.02 -9.63 0.50
N GLU A 156 -6.70 -10.81 1.05
CA GLU A 156 -6.72 -12.07 0.31
C GLU A 156 -8.14 -12.42 -0.14
N LYS A 157 -9.12 -12.33 0.78
CA LYS A 157 -10.54 -12.56 0.47
C LYS A 157 -11.07 -11.62 -0.62
N GLU A 158 -10.59 -10.37 -0.66
CA GLU A 158 -10.92 -9.37 -1.68
C GLU A 158 -10.20 -9.60 -3.02
N GLY A 159 -9.25 -10.57 -3.07
CA GLY A 159 -8.56 -10.97 -4.30
C GLY A 159 -7.35 -10.10 -4.65
N LEU A 160 -6.80 -9.31 -3.72
CA LEU A 160 -5.67 -8.41 -4.00
C LEU A 160 -4.45 -9.16 -4.54
N ALA A 161 -4.09 -10.29 -3.93
CA ALA A 161 -2.95 -11.09 -4.37
C ALA A 161 -3.18 -11.64 -5.77
N GLN A 162 -4.36 -12.21 -6.03
CA GLN A 162 -4.73 -12.74 -7.34
C GLN A 162 -4.63 -11.68 -8.44
N GLN A 163 -5.24 -10.51 -8.24
CA GLN A 163 -5.20 -9.40 -9.19
C GLN A 163 -3.76 -8.92 -9.44
N THR A 164 -2.95 -8.82 -8.39
CA THR A 164 -1.55 -8.41 -8.51
C THR A 164 -0.74 -9.40 -9.33
N LEU A 165 -0.87 -10.72 -9.08
CA LEU A 165 -0.17 -11.76 -9.83
C LEU A 165 -0.61 -11.80 -11.29
N GLU A 166 -1.90 -11.62 -11.57
CA GLU A 166 -2.44 -11.57 -12.93
C GLU A 166 -1.85 -10.40 -13.72
N LEU A 167 -1.86 -9.19 -13.16
CA LEU A 167 -1.29 -8.00 -13.79
C LEU A 167 0.21 -8.11 -14.02
N LEU A 168 0.95 -8.76 -13.13
CA LEU A 168 2.39 -9.05 -13.27
C LEU A 168 2.68 -10.26 -14.15
N GLN A 169 1.66 -10.98 -14.62
CA GLN A 169 1.79 -12.22 -15.40
C GLN A 169 2.61 -13.31 -14.68
N LEU A 170 2.49 -13.35 -13.36
CA LEU A 170 3.12 -14.35 -12.51
C LEU A 170 2.21 -15.56 -12.32
N GLU A 171 2.81 -16.70 -11.99
CA GLU A 171 2.07 -17.92 -11.69
C GLU A 171 1.16 -17.72 -10.48
N GLN A 172 -0.13 -17.98 -10.66
CA GLN A 172 -1.10 -17.95 -9.57
C GLN A 172 -0.95 -19.19 -8.71
N ARG A 173 -0.75 -18.99 -7.41
CA ARG A 173 -0.69 -20.04 -6.41
C ARG A 173 -1.69 -19.74 -5.31
N GLN A 174 -2.33 -20.77 -4.80
CA GLN A 174 -3.17 -20.62 -3.60
C GLN A 174 -2.25 -20.39 -2.39
N PRO A 175 -2.41 -19.27 -1.67
CA PRO A 175 -1.60 -19.03 -0.49
C PRO A 175 -2.03 -19.93 0.66
N ASP A 176 -1.08 -20.44 1.43
CA ASP A 176 -1.37 -21.09 2.71
C ASP A 176 -1.31 -20.04 3.83
N LEU A 177 -2.48 -19.57 4.24
CA LEU A 177 -2.64 -18.61 5.33
C LEU A 177 -3.08 -19.27 6.65
N SER A 178 -3.00 -20.60 6.76
CA SER A 178 -3.47 -21.34 7.93
C SER A 178 -2.79 -20.93 9.24
N SER A 179 -1.47 -20.70 9.21
CA SER A 179 -0.71 -20.21 10.36
C SER A 179 -1.10 -18.77 10.76
N TRP A 180 -1.37 -17.94 9.75
CA TRP A 180 -1.83 -16.58 9.97
C TRP A 180 -3.24 -16.52 10.53
N GLN A 181 -4.16 -17.33 9.99
CA GLN A 181 -5.51 -17.50 10.53
C GLN A 181 -5.49 -17.95 11.99
N THR A 182 -4.63 -18.93 12.32
CA THR A 182 -4.44 -19.40 13.69
C THR A 182 -3.98 -18.28 14.63
N LEU A 183 -3.09 -17.39 14.17
CA LEU A 183 -2.66 -16.21 14.95
C LEU A 183 -3.85 -15.29 15.23
N VAL A 184 -4.62 -14.95 14.21
CA VAL A 184 -5.78 -14.06 14.32
C VAL A 184 -6.83 -14.67 15.25
N ASP A 185 -7.14 -15.96 15.12
CA ASP A 185 -8.09 -16.67 15.98
C ASP A 185 -7.65 -16.63 17.44
N ARG A 186 -6.37 -16.80 17.74
CA ARG A 186 -5.84 -16.71 19.11
C ARG A 186 -6.00 -15.30 19.69
N LEU A 187 -5.75 -14.27 18.90
CA LEU A 187 -5.93 -12.86 19.33
C LEU A 187 -7.39 -12.59 19.71
N TYR A 188 -8.33 -13.03 18.87
CA TYR A 188 -9.77 -12.87 19.16
C TYR A 188 -10.25 -13.69 20.35
N HIS A 189 -9.76 -14.93 20.52
CA HIS A 189 -10.09 -15.74 21.69
C HIS A 189 -9.62 -15.10 22.99
N THR A 190 -8.45 -14.49 22.99
CA THR A 190 -7.91 -13.78 24.15
C THR A 190 -8.71 -12.53 24.48
N GLN A 191 -9.13 -11.75 23.46
CA GLN A 191 -9.88 -10.51 23.65
C GLN A 191 -11.36 -10.73 24.04
N ARG A 192 -12.00 -11.81 23.55
CA ARG A 192 -13.44 -12.08 23.78
C ARG A 192 -13.74 -12.94 25.01
N GLY A 193 -12.77 -13.20 25.87
CA GLY A 193 -12.98 -13.99 27.07
C GLY A 193 -13.44 -15.43 26.80
N GLY A 194 -13.03 -15.99 25.65
CA GLY A 194 -13.30 -17.40 25.32
C GLY A 194 -12.69 -18.32 26.37
N LEU A 195 -13.40 -19.40 26.73
CA LEU A 195 -13.15 -20.43 27.74
C LEU A 195 -11.68 -20.92 27.86
N ALA A 196 -10.74 -20.02 28.05
CA ALA A 196 -9.42 -20.36 28.53
C ALA A 196 -9.54 -20.54 30.05
N THR A 197 -9.29 -21.78 30.52
CA THR A 197 -9.30 -22.16 31.95
C THR A 197 -8.21 -21.47 32.77
N MET A 198 -7.49 -20.52 32.19
CA MET A 198 -6.49 -19.66 32.84
C MET A 198 -6.70 -18.22 32.40
N GLU A 199 -6.94 -17.33 33.34
CA GLU A 199 -6.86 -15.89 33.07
C GLU A 199 -5.45 -15.57 32.54
N PRO A 200 -5.34 -14.83 31.42
CA PRO A 200 -4.03 -14.43 30.89
C PRO A 200 -3.31 -13.62 31.94
N THR A 201 -2.11 -14.03 32.31
CA THR A 201 -1.25 -13.24 33.19
C THR A 201 -0.79 -12.01 32.43
N PRO A 202 -1.08 -10.77 32.86
CA PRO A 202 -0.63 -9.59 32.19
C PRO A 202 0.90 -9.52 32.20
N VAL A 203 1.47 -9.26 31.03
CA VAL A 203 2.90 -9.03 30.86
C VAL A 203 3.12 -7.57 30.52
N GLU A 204 3.98 -6.90 31.28
CA GLU A 204 4.33 -5.51 31.04
C GLU A 204 5.57 -5.45 30.13
N ILE A 205 5.42 -4.78 28.97
CA ILE A 205 6.49 -4.58 27.99
C ILE A 205 6.70 -3.08 27.81
N ALA A 206 7.94 -2.60 28.04
CA ALA A 206 8.31 -1.22 27.77
C ALA A 206 8.76 -1.07 26.30
N ILE A 207 8.07 -0.20 25.54
CA ILE A 207 8.46 0.17 24.17
C ILE A 207 9.20 1.51 24.25
N VAL A 208 10.48 1.50 23.81
CA VAL A 208 11.30 2.71 23.73
C VAL A 208 11.56 3.01 22.25
N GLY A 209 11.07 4.14 21.77
CA GLY A 209 11.18 4.47 20.36
C GLY A 209 10.88 5.93 20.04
N LYS A 210 10.98 6.28 18.75
CA LYS A 210 10.56 7.56 18.21
C LYS A 210 9.06 7.50 17.91
N TYR A 211 8.36 8.62 18.05
CA TYR A 211 6.90 8.72 17.79
C TYR A 211 6.01 7.86 18.71
N ILE A 212 6.45 7.59 19.94
CA ILE A 212 5.71 6.77 20.92
C ILE A 212 4.34 7.36 21.32
N GLN A 213 4.07 8.64 21.01
CA GLN A 213 2.79 9.30 21.25
C GLN A 213 1.75 9.02 20.15
N LEU A 214 2.17 8.42 19.03
CA LEU A 214 1.29 8.06 17.93
C LEU A 214 0.94 6.57 18.07
N SER A 215 -0.32 6.27 18.33
CA SER A 215 -0.79 4.91 18.60
C SER A 215 -0.57 3.93 17.44
N ASP A 216 -0.50 4.45 16.20
CA ASP A 216 -0.31 3.69 14.98
C ASP A 216 1.16 3.59 14.53
N ALA A 217 2.09 4.32 15.17
CA ALA A 217 3.52 4.24 14.85
C ALA A 217 4.15 2.88 15.23
N TYR A 218 3.62 2.25 16.29
CA TYR A 218 4.02 0.93 16.78
C TYR A 218 2.74 0.15 17.12
N PRO A 219 2.06 -0.39 16.12
CA PRO A 219 0.83 -1.15 16.38
C PRO A 219 1.19 -2.40 17.18
N VAL A 220 0.90 -2.36 18.47
CA VAL A 220 0.93 -3.50 19.38
C VAL A 220 -0.52 -3.86 19.70
N SER A 221 -0.90 -5.06 19.37
CA SER A 221 -2.18 -5.66 19.72
C SER A 221 -2.08 -6.41 21.03
#